data_42dd4f3f204bd85ced41f1e927ea4f79
#
_entry.id   42dd4f3f204bd85ced41f1e927ea4f79
#
_cell.length_a   1.000
_cell.length_b   1.000
_cell.length_c   1.000
_cell.angle_alpha   90.00
_cell.angle_beta   90.00
_cell.angle_gamma   90.00
#
_symmetry.space_group_name_H-M   'P 1'
#
loop_
_entity.id
_entity.type
_entity.pdbx_description
1 polymer ?
#
loop_
_entity_poly.entity_id
_entity_poly.type
_entity_poly.pdbx_seq_one_letter_code
_entity_poly.pdbx_strand_id
1 'polypeptide(L)'
;RGHPVLISEHAAGKVLEYTGNRGLRGALFEAEQCFVTKEVPVEDQGIIFAVETDEDSTEREMEKQKIQVHPEVRLVVRRNDPFFGPLLARFLTVVRHTGSMQTACRQLHISYTKGWKLLKEAEHQLGYGLLVSRSGGTEGGFSRLTEKGEDFLRRYLCMEEELRKESERLFKRYFPEENEVSK
;
A
#
# COMPACT_ATOMS: atom_id res chain seq x y z
N ARG A 1 -2.11 9.08 16.28
CA ARG A 1 -2.52 7.92 15.47
C ARG A 1 -3.21 8.48 14.23
N GLY A 2 -2.53 8.56 13.10
CA GLY A 2 -3.11 8.93 11.81
C GLY A 2 -3.25 7.67 10.99
N HIS A 3 -4.41 7.04 11.03
CA HIS A 3 -4.74 5.96 10.13
C HIS A 3 -5.47 6.56 8.92
N PRO A 4 -5.20 6.10 7.68
CA PRO A 4 -6.03 6.46 6.57
C PRO A 4 -7.45 5.96 6.85
N VAL A 5 -8.43 6.85 6.72
CA VAL A 5 -9.85 6.53 6.86
C VAL A 5 -10.43 6.52 5.47
N LEU A 6 -10.96 5.38 5.04
CA LEU A 6 -11.81 5.31 3.85
C LEU A 6 -13.24 5.53 4.30
N ILE A 7 -13.91 6.47 3.66
CA ILE A 7 -15.32 6.80 3.91
C ILE A 7 -16.09 6.57 2.62
N SER A 8 -17.33 6.06 2.74
CA SER A 8 -18.22 5.95 1.59
C SER A 8 -18.59 7.33 1.03
N GLU A 9 -19.05 7.39 -0.20
CA GLU A 9 -19.48 8.64 -0.84
C GLU A 9 -20.58 9.35 -0.03
N HIS A 10 -21.47 8.56 0.58
CA HIS A 10 -22.58 9.08 1.41
C HIS A 10 -22.05 9.64 2.74
N ALA A 11 -21.12 8.95 3.40
CA ALA A 11 -20.48 9.45 4.61
C ALA A 11 -19.57 10.66 4.33
N ALA A 12 -18.94 10.73 3.13
CA ALA A 12 -18.16 11.88 2.70
C ALA A 12 -19.01 13.15 2.59
N GLY A 13 -20.25 13.04 2.12
CA GLY A 13 -21.20 14.16 2.10
C GLY A 13 -21.39 14.76 3.50
N LYS A 14 -21.64 13.93 4.51
CA LYS A 14 -21.79 14.37 5.92
C LYS A 14 -20.51 15.00 6.48
N VAL A 15 -19.34 14.43 6.15
CA VAL A 15 -18.05 14.99 6.57
C VAL A 15 -17.79 16.37 5.96
N LEU A 16 -18.20 16.59 4.70
CA LEU A 16 -18.07 17.88 4.01
C LEU A 16 -19.05 18.95 4.53
N GLU A 17 -20.21 18.55 5.04
CA GLU A 17 -21.20 19.46 5.65
C GLU A 17 -20.82 19.90 7.07
N TYR A 18 -19.80 19.29 7.68
CA TYR A 18 -19.41 19.60 9.05
C TYR A 18 -18.84 21.01 9.18
N THR A 19 -19.47 21.82 10.00
CA THR A 19 -19.09 23.23 10.27
C THR A 19 -18.47 23.47 11.66
N GLY A 20 -18.26 22.38 12.42
CA GLY A 20 -17.72 22.47 13.77
C GLY A 20 -16.23 22.79 13.82
N ASN A 21 -15.73 23.21 14.98
CA ASN A 21 -14.37 23.69 15.19
C ASN A 21 -13.31 22.58 15.43
N ARG A 22 -13.69 21.31 15.38
CA ARG A 22 -12.80 20.16 15.63
C ARG A 22 -12.17 19.57 14.36
N GLY A 23 -12.32 20.25 13.20
CA GLY A 23 -11.79 19.83 11.94
C GLY A 23 -12.26 18.42 11.51
N LEU A 24 -11.48 17.72 10.72
CA LEU A 24 -11.81 16.38 10.21
C LEU A 24 -12.14 15.36 11.31
N ARG A 25 -11.48 15.45 12.47
CA ARG A 25 -11.75 14.56 13.61
C ARG A 25 -13.15 14.75 14.18
N GLY A 26 -13.64 15.97 14.19
CA GLY A 26 -15.01 16.27 14.62
C GLY A 26 -16.04 15.82 13.61
N ALA A 27 -15.75 16.02 12.33
CA ALA A 27 -16.59 15.57 11.24
C ALA A 27 -16.76 14.04 11.23
N LEU A 28 -15.66 13.30 11.41
CA LEU A 28 -15.69 11.83 11.50
C LEU A 28 -16.45 11.36 12.74
N PHE A 29 -16.28 12.02 13.89
CA PHE A 29 -17.01 11.68 15.11
C PHE A 29 -18.53 11.87 14.97
N GLU A 30 -18.98 12.91 14.25
CA GLU A 30 -20.40 13.11 13.97
C GLU A 30 -20.92 12.11 12.92
N ALA A 31 -20.11 11.80 11.92
CA ALA A 31 -20.45 10.77 10.94
C ALA A 31 -20.59 9.38 11.58
N GLU A 32 -19.73 9.02 12.52
CA GLU A 32 -19.81 7.76 13.28
C GLU A 32 -21.12 7.58 14.05
N GLN A 33 -21.85 8.65 14.38
CA GLN A 33 -23.16 8.55 15.01
C GLN A 33 -24.28 8.23 14.02
N CYS A 34 -24.04 8.43 12.73
CA CYS A 34 -25.01 8.21 11.67
C CYS A 34 -24.69 6.97 10.83
N PHE A 35 -23.45 6.48 10.90
CA PHE A 35 -22.97 5.35 10.12
C PHE A 35 -22.26 4.33 11.01
N VAL A 36 -22.41 3.06 10.67
CA VAL A 36 -21.73 1.99 11.41
C VAL A 36 -20.27 1.92 10.97
N THR A 37 -19.37 2.17 11.91
CA THR A 37 -17.93 1.96 11.72
C THR A 37 -17.58 0.52 12.04
N LYS A 38 -16.98 -0.19 11.09
CA LYS A 38 -16.46 -1.55 11.30
C LYS A 38 -14.95 -1.53 11.21
N GLU A 39 -14.28 -1.96 12.27
CA GLU A 39 -12.85 -2.27 12.21
C GLU A 39 -12.68 -3.62 11.51
N VAL A 40 -12.09 -3.59 10.33
CA VAL A 40 -11.73 -4.80 9.60
C VAL A 40 -10.26 -5.05 9.85
N PRO A 41 -9.88 -6.15 10.52
CA PRO A 41 -8.49 -6.53 10.64
C PRO A 41 -7.98 -6.90 9.24
N VAL A 42 -7.13 -6.05 8.67
CA VAL A 42 -6.47 -6.30 7.39
C VAL A 42 -5.05 -6.75 7.72
N GLU A 43 -4.64 -7.88 7.20
CA GLU A 43 -3.25 -8.33 7.30
C GLU A 43 -2.30 -7.39 6.53
N ASP A 44 -2.84 -6.59 5.61
CA ASP A 44 -2.12 -5.52 4.93
C ASP A 44 -2.40 -4.19 5.66
N GLN A 45 -1.45 -3.81 6.46
CA GLN A 45 -1.50 -2.86 7.56
C GLN A 45 -1.79 -1.44 7.11
N GLY A 46 -2.95 -0.93 7.48
CA GLY A 46 -3.23 0.50 7.54
C GLY A 46 -4.46 1.01 6.81
N ILE A 47 -5.32 0.16 6.33
CA ILE A 47 -6.56 0.59 5.66
C ILE A 47 -7.75 0.28 6.57
N ILE A 48 -8.47 1.33 7.02
CA ILE A 48 -9.74 1.21 7.73
C ILE A 48 -10.84 1.47 6.70
N PHE A 49 -11.76 0.54 6.54
CA PHE A 49 -12.94 0.70 5.71
C PHE A 49 -14.14 1.06 6.57
N ALA A 50 -14.84 2.14 6.22
CA ALA A 50 -16.18 2.38 6.72
C ALA A 50 -17.16 1.72 5.74
N VAL A 51 -18.02 0.85 6.24
CA VAL A 51 -19.05 0.18 5.46
C VAL A 51 -20.39 0.69 5.97
N GLU A 52 -21.20 1.22 5.08
CA GLU A 52 -22.60 1.49 5.38
C GLU A 52 -23.35 0.17 5.45
N THR A 53 -24.01 -0.09 6.57
CA THR A 53 -24.90 -1.24 6.69
C THR A 53 -26.33 -0.75 6.70
N ASP A 54 -27.02 -0.81 5.55
CA ASP A 54 -28.44 -1.09 5.56
C ASP A 54 -28.58 -2.58 5.88
N GLU A 55 -29.33 -2.92 6.92
CA GLU A 55 -29.43 -4.31 7.42
C GLU A 55 -29.91 -5.30 6.36
N ASP A 56 -30.55 -4.84 5.29
CA ASP A 56 -31.09 -5.67 4.19
C ASP A 56 -30.11 -5.83 2.99
N SER A 57 -29.06 -4.99 2.90
CA SER A 57 -28.03 -5.08 1.86
C SER A 57 -26.84 -5.95 2.28
N THR A 58 -26.61 -6.10 3.59
CA THR A 58 -25.40 -6.73 4.12
C THR A 58 -25.31 -8.21 3.81
N GLU A 59 -26.43 -8.95 3.88
CA GLU A 59 -26.45 -10.38 3.55
C GLU A 59 -26.27 -10.61 2.04
N ARG A 60 -26.85 -9.74 1.20
CA ARG A 60 -26.74 -9.85 -0.27
C ARG A 60 -25.38 -9.40 -0.81
N GLU A 61 -24.71 -8.45 -0.15
CA GLU A 61 -23.36 -8.00 -0.55
C GLU A 61 -22.25 -8.87 0.01
N MET A 62 -22.42 -9.47 1.20
CA MET A 62 -21.51 -10.49 1.72
C MET A 62 -21.56 -11.78 0.91
N GLU A 63 -22.73 -12.16 0.34
CA GLU A 63 -22.83 -13.26 -0.63
C GLU A 63 -22.20 -12.92 -1.98
N LYS A 64 -22.07 -11.63 -2.34
CA LYS A 64 -21.49 -11.20 -3.61
C LYS A 64 -19.98 -10.95 -3.56
N GLN A 65 -19.36 -10.81 -2.38
CA GLN A 65 -17.91 -10.94 -2.26
C GLN A 65 -17.52 -12.41 -2.26
N LYS A 66 -17.86 -13.09 -3.33
CA LYS A 66 -17.26 -14.37 -3.68
C LYS A 66 -15.76 -14.16 -3.70
N ILE A 67 -15.05 -14.85 -2.82
CA ILE A 67 -13.59 -14.87 -2.79
C ILE A 67 -13.14 -15.31 -4.17
N GLN A 68 -12.76 -14.35 -5.01
CA GLN A 68 -12.25 -14.67 -6.33
C GLN A 68 -10.82 -15.19 -6.17
N VAL A 69 -10.60 -16.38 -6.69
CA VAL A 69 -9.24 -16.91 -6.78
C VAL A 69 -8.49 -16.11 -7.84
N HIS A 70 -7.32 -15.62 -7.48
CA HIS A 70 -6.45 -14.84 -8.38
C HIS A 70 -5.00 -15.27 -8.22
N PRO A 71 -4.19 -15.16 -9.27
CA PRO A 71 -2.77 -15.51 -9.20
C PRO A 71 -1.98 -14.42 -8.49
N GLU A 72 -1.03 -14.81 -7.64
CA GLU A 72 -0.03 -13.90 -7.09
C GLU A 72 1.33 -14.18 -7.75
N VAL A 73 1.96 -13.15 -8.31
CA VAL A 73 3.31 -13.21 -8.87
C VAL A 73 4.22 -12.28 -8.11
N ARG A 74 5.35 -12.79 -7.65
CA ARG A 74 6.37 -12.00 -6.95
C ARG A 74 7.60 -11.83 -7.84
N LEU A 75 7.84 -10.61 -8.29
CA LEU A 75 9.03 -10.26 -9.05
C LEU A 75 10.22 -10.08 -8.12
N VAL A 76 11.30 -10.84 -8.35
CA VAL A 76 12.55 -10.69 -7.63
C VAL A 76 13.69 -10.59 -8.61
N VAL A 77 14.47 -9.51 -8.53
CA VAL A 77 15.68 -9.32 -9.33
C VAL A 77 16.86 -9.91 -8.57
N ARG A 78 17.65 -10.70 -9.26
CA ARG A 78 18.84 -11.35 -8.70
C ARG A 78 20.04 -11.27 -9.64
N ARG A 79 21.23 -11.35 -9.06
CA ARG A 79 22.48 -11.62 -9.77
C ARG A 79 22.93 -13.03 -9.42
N ASN A 80 23.69 -13.22 -8.36
CA ASN A 80 23.90 -14.54 -7.74
C ASN A 80 22.77 -14.78 -6.73
N ASP A 81 22.57 -13.82 -5.83
CA ASP A 81 21.52 -13.81 -4.81
C ASP A 81 20.43 -12.80 -5.15
N PRO A 82 19.20 -13.00 -4.60
CA PRO A 82 18.12 -12.04 -4.73
C PRO A 82 18.50 -10.75 -3.97
N PHE A 83 18.42 -9.61 -4.64
CA PHE A 83 18.80 -8.33 -4.05
C PHE A 83 17.74 -7.25 -4.16
N PHE A 84 16.75 -7.38 -5.05
CA PHE A 84 15.67 -6.42 -5.19
C PHE A 84 14.35 -7.16 -5.36
N GLY A 85 13.35 -6.77 -4.59
CA GLY A 85 12.04 -7.40 -4.63
C GLY A 85 10.96 -6.50 -4.05
N PRO A 86 9.72 -7.01 -3.87
CA PRO A 86 8.55 -6.21 -3.48
C PRO A 86 8.76 -5.37 -2.22
N LEU A 87 9.43 -5.94 -1.21
CA LEU A 87 9.68 -5.22 0.05
C LEU A 87 10.57 -3.98 -0.16
N LEU A 88 11.66 -4.10 -0.93
CA LEU A 88 12.54 -2.97 -1.21
C LEU A 88 11.88 -1.96 -2.15
N ALA A 89 11.09 -2.42 -3.11
CA ALA A 89 10.32 -1.54 -3.99
C ALA A 89 9.33 -0.69 -3.19
N ARG A 90 8.55 -1.30 -2.29
CA ARG A 90 7.65 -0.59 -1.37
C ARG A 90 8.41 0.39 -0.47
N PHE A 91 9.55 -0.04 0.09
CA PHE A 91 10.40 0.81 0.92
C PHE A 91 10.84 2.07 0.17
N LEU A 92 11.38 1.93 -1.04
CA LEU A 92 11.80 3.06 -1.86
C LEU A 92 10.62 3.95 -2.27
N THR A 93 9.45 3.36 -2.55
CA THR A 93 8.23 4.12 -2.86
C THR A 93 7.81 4.99 -1.68
N VAL A 94 7.81 4.45 -0.47
CA VAL A 94 7.49 5.24 0.73
C VAL A 94 8.54 6.34 0.98
N VAL A 95 9.83 6.02 0.81
CA VAL A 95 10.89 7.04 0.94
C VAL A 95 10.71 8.17 -0.09
N ARG A 96 10.36 7.84 -1.33
CA ARG A 96 10.07 8.82 -2.40
C ARG A 96 8.97 9.80 -2.00
N HIS A 97 7.90 9.32 -1.35
CA HIS A 97 6.77 10.15 -0.95
C HIS A 97 6.99 10.91 0.35
N THR A 98 7.72 10.32 1.31
CA THR A 98 7.84 10.88 2.67
C THR A 98 9.17 11.58 2.94
N GLY A 99 10.17 11.35 2.11
CA GLY A 99 11.53 11.82 2.34
C GLY A 99 12.24 11.17 3.53
N SER A 100 11.71 10.06 4.08
CA SER A 100 12.18 9.48 5.34
C SER A 100 12.28 7.96 5.32
N MET A 101 13.50 7.43 5.47
CA MET A 101 13.73 5.99 5.67
C MET A 101 13.11 5.48 6.97
N GLN A 102 13.12 6.29 8.03
CA GLN A 102 12.53 5.90 9.30
C GLN A 102 11.02 5.73 9.19
N THR A 103 10.35 6.64 8.47
CA THR A 103 8.92 6.55 8.19
C THR A 103 8.61 5.30 7.34
N ALA A 104 9.43 5.03 6.31
CA ALA A 104 9.28 3.84 5.48
C ALA A 104 9.43 2.54 6.31
N CYS A 105 10.45 2.46 7.17
CA CYS A 105 10.63 1.31 8.05
C CYS A 105 9.42 1.09 8.97
N ARG A 106 8.89 2.18 9.56
CA ARG A 106 7.73 2.11 10.44
C ARG A 106 6.47 1.65 9.71
N GLN A 107 6.19 2.18 8.53
CA GLN A 107 5.02 1.79 7.73
C GLN A 107 5.10 0.35 7.24
N LEU A 108 6.30 -0.15 6.95
CA LEU A 108 6.51 -1.52 6.51
C LEU A 108 6.78 -2.51 7.66
N HIS A 109 6.68 -2.05 8.91
CA HIS A 109 6.93 -2.84 10.12
C HIS A 109 8.26 -3.61 10.10
N ILE A 110 9.30 -2.97 9.57
CA ILE A 110 10.66 -3.49 9.59
C ILE A 110 11.55 -2.60 10.46
N SER A 111 12.59 -3.20 11.06
CA SER A 111 13.60 -2.42 11.76
C SER A 111 14.39 -1.54 10.79
N TYR A 112 14.88 -0.39 11.29
CA TYR A 112 15.75 0.49 10.50
C TYR A 112 16.97 -0.25 9.95
N THR A 113 17.58 -1.11 10.77
CA THR A 113 18.73 -1.94 10.38
C THR A 113 18.39 -2.87 9.21
N LYS A 114 17.17 -3.46 9.21
CA LYS A 114 16.72 -4.31 8.11
C LYS A 114 16.53 -3.50 6.82
N GLY A 115 15.87 -2.34 6.90
CA GLY A 115 15.70 -1.45 5.74
C GLY A 115 17.04 -0.99 5.17
N TRP A 116 17.97 -0.60 6.05
CA TRP A 116 19.33 -0.22 5.66
C TRP A 116 20.09 -1.36 4.98
N LYS A 117 20.04 -2.58 5.53
CA LYS A 117 20.70 -3.77 4.92
C LYS A 117 20.16 -4.07 3.53
N LEU A 118 18.83 -4.07 3.37
CA LEU A 118 18.19 -4.30 2.06
C LEU A 118 18.65 -3.26 1.03
N LEU A 119 18.66 -1.99 1.42
CA LEU A 119 19.13 -0.91 0.56
C LEU A 119 20.59 -1.09 0.15
N LYS A 120 21.47 -1.33 1.13
CA LYS A 120 22.92 -1.45 0.89
C LYS A 120 23.28 -2.66 0.05
N GLU A 121 22.59 -3.78 0.26
CA GLU A 121 22.77 -4.97 -0.58
C GLU A 121 22.37 -4.66 -2.03
N ALA A 122 21.22 -4.02 -2.26
CA ALA A 122 20.80 -3.66 -3.60
C ALA A 122 21.77 -2.67 -4.27
N GLU A 123 22.22 -1.63 -3.56
CA GLU A 123 23.20 -0.68 -4.06
C GLU A 123 24.53 -1.36 -4.42
N HIS A 124 24.99 -2.29 -3.59
CA HIS A 124 26.20 -3.09 -3.85
C HIS A 124 26.05 -3.93 -5.13
N GLN A 125 24.94 -4.65 -5.29
CA GLN A 125 24.69 -5.49 -6.46
C GLN A 125 24.51 -4.66 -7.74
N LEU A 126 23.94 -3.46 -7.65
CA LEU A 126 23.74 -2.56 -8.77
C LEU A 126 25.01 -1.77 -9.14
N GLY A 127 25.90 -1.56 -8.18
CA GLY A 127 27.13 -0.76 -8.37
C GLY A 127 26.88 0.76 -8.35
N TYR A 128 25.70 1.19 -7.87
CA TYR A 128 25.36 2.61 -7.67
C TYR A 128 24.36 2.80 -6.53
N GLY A 129 24.34 4.03 -5.99
CA GLY A 129 23.42 4.40 -4.92
C GLY A 129 21.98 4.55 -5.41
N LEU A 130 21.03 4.01 -4.67
CA LEU A 130 19.58 4.18 -4.89
C LEU A 130 19.04 5.37 -4.13
N LEU A 131 19.64 5.69 -2.96
CA LEU A 131 19.25 6.81 -2.12
C LEU A 131 20.42 7.75 -1.82
N VAL A 132 20.09 9.02 -1.68
CA VAL A 132 20.93 10.03 -1.03
C VAL A 132 20.25 10.40 0.29
N SER A 133 20.99 10.30 1.38
CA SER A 133 20.50 10.67 2.70
C SER A 133 21.42 11.71 3.33
N ARG A 134 20.82 12.73 3.98
CA ARG A 134 21.53 13.69 4.79
C ARG A 134 21.07 13.51 6.24
N SER A 135 22.04 13.29 7.13
CA SER A 135 21.76 13.26 8.57
C SER A 135 21.30 14.64 9.02
N GLY A 136 20.19 14.68 9.78
CA GLY A 136 19.62 15.93 10.24
C GLY A 136 20.38 16.50 11.42
N GLY A 137 20.62 17.81 11.36
CA GLY A 137 20.81 18.65 12.54
C GLY A 137 19.46 19.17 13.03
N THR A 138 19.39 20.41 13.49
CA THR A 138 18.17 21.10 13.98
C THR A 138 17.02 21.19 12.94
N GLU A 139 17.31 21.03 11.64
CA GLU A 139 16.34 21.08 10.55
C GLU A 139 15.83 19.69 10.07
N GLY A 140 16.25 18.59 10.74
CA GLY A 140 15.85 17.24 10.35
C GLY A 140 16.65 16.65 9.18
N GLY A 141 16.75 15.32 9.12
CA GLY A 141 17.37 14.57 8.01
C GLY A 141 16.38 14.28 6.88
N PHE A 142 16.89 14.19 5.68
CA PHE A 142 16.07 13.77 4.54
C PHE A 142 16.73 12.60 3.79
N SER A 143 15.87 11.81 3.11
CA SER A 143 16.30 10.76 2.19
C SER A 143 15.54 10.92 0.88
N ARG A 144 16.27 10.93 -0.22
CA ARG A 144 15.69 11.04 -1.58
C ARG A 144 16.27 9.96 -2.47
N LEU A 145 15.49 9.49 -3.43
CA LEU A 145 16.03 8.63 -4.46
C LEU A 145 17.02 9.41 -5.31
N THR A 146 18.07 8.71 -5.76
CA THR A 146 18.94 9.21 -6.83
C THR A 146 18.20 9.13 -8.16
N GLU A 147 18.65 9.81 -9.19
CA GLU A 147 18.10 9.69 -10.54
C GLU A 147 18.11 8.23 -11.03
N LYS A 148 19.20 7.50 -10.78
CA LYS A 148 19.30 6.06 -11.07
C LYS A 148 18.34 5.22 -10.22
N GLY A 149 18.12 5.60 -8.96
CA GLY A 149 17.17 4.96 -8.08
C GLY A 149 15.71 5.13 -8.55
N GLU A 150 15.35 6.34 -8.97
CA GLU A 150 14.03 6.63 -9.55
C GLU A 150 13.79 5.82 -10.83
N ASP A 151 14.77 5.81 -11.74
CA ASP A 151 14.66 5.07 -13.00
C ASP A 151 14.57 3.56 -12.76
N PHE A 152 15.39 3.01 -11.87
CA PHE A 152 15.34 1.59 -11.53
C PHE A 152 14.00 1.20 -10.89
N LEU A 153 13.53 1.97 -9.91
CA LEU A 153 12.24 1.73 -9.26
C LEU A 153 11.09 1.80 -10.25
N ARG A 154 11.07 2.82 -11.11
CA ARG A 154 10.05 2.96 -12.16
C ARG A 154 10.00 1.74 -13.08
N ARG A 155 11.14 1.29 -13.59
CA ARG A 155 11.23 0.11 -14.47
C ARG A 155 10.79 -1.17 -13.76
N TYR A 156 11.17 -1.32 -12.48
CA TYR A 156 10.74 -2.45 -11.67
C TYR A 156 9.21 -2.48 -11.52
N LEU A 157 8.61 -1.35 -11.14
CA LEU A 157 7.15 -1.25 -10.96
C LEU A 157 6.38 -1.46 -12.27
N CYS A 158 6.89 -0.96 -13.40
CA CYS A 158 6.29 -1.23 -14.71
C CYS A 158 6.33 -2.73 -15.04
N MET A 159 7.48 -3.39 -14.85
CA MET A 159 7.62 -4.82 -15.08
C MET A 159 6.74 -5.65 -14.15
N GLU A 160 6.65 -5.29 -12.89
CA GLU A 160 5.78 -5.95 -11.90
C GLU A 160 4.31 -5.88 -12.34
N GLU A 161 3.85 -4.72 -12.79
CA GLU A 161 2.49 -4.52 -13.28
C GLU A 161 2.20 -5.31 -14.59
N GLU A 162 3.14 -5.35 -15.52
CA GLU A 162 3.00 -6.17 -16.74
C GLU A 162 2.91 -7.66 -16.40
N LEU A 163 3.75 -8.16 -15.50
CA LEU A 163 3.70 -9.55 -15.04
C LEU A 163 2.39 -9.87 -14.33
N ARG A 164 1.87 -8.94 -13.52
CA ARG A 164 0.57 -9.10 -12.86
C ARG A 164 -0.55 -9.27 -13.89
N LYS A 165 -0.62 -8.38 -14.89
CA LYS A 165 -1.62 -8.45 -15.97
C LYS A 165 -1.51 -9.74 -16.76
N GLU A 166 -0.30 -10.14 -17.10
CA GLU A 166 -0.07 -11.37 -17.84
C GLU A 166 -0.44 -12.61 -17.02
N SER A 167 -0.12 -12.62 -15.73
CA SER A 167 -0.51 -13.72 -14.83
C SER A 167 -2.02 -13.85 -14.72
N GLU A 168 -2.76 -12.74 -14.63
CA GLU A 168 -4.23 -12.75 -14.65
C GLU A 168 -4.79 -13.31 -15.96
N ARG A 169 -4.19 -12.90 -17.10
CA ARG A 169 -4.57 -13.41 -18.42
C ARG A 169 -4.34 -14.93 -18.53
N LEU A 170 -3.19 -15.40 -18.06
CA LEU A 170 -2.85 -16.83 -18.05
C LEU A 170 -3.75 -17.58 -17.08
N PHE A 171 -4.02 -17.02 -15.91
CA PHE A 171 -4.90 -17.65 -14.92
C PHE A 171 -6.29 -17.90 -15.51
N LYS A 172 -6.92 -16.89 -16.13
CA LYS A 172 -8.21 -17.04 -16.81
C LYS A 172 -8.19 -18.10 -17.90
N ARG A 173 -7.06 -18.30 -18.55
CA ARG A 173 -6.90 -19.32 -19.60
C ARG A 173 -6.79 -20.74 -19.06
N TYR A 174 -6.05 -20.91 -17.95
CA TYR A 174 -5.75 -22.24 -17.40
C TYR A 174 -6.71 -22.68 -16.29
N PHE A 175 -7.44 -21.75 -15.70
CA PHE A 175 -8.38 -21.95 -14.60
C PHE A 175 -9.73 -21.29 -14.92
N PRO A 176 -10.42 -21.71 -16.01
CA PRO A 176 -11.66 -21.06 -16.42
C PRO A 176 -12.80 -21.24 -15.40
N GLU A 177 -12.87 -22.38 -14.73
CA GLU A 177 -13.94 -22.72 -13.78
C GLU A 177 -13.88 -21.86 -12.52
N GLU A 178 -12.69 -21.47 -12.07
CA GLU A 178 -12.47 -20.62 -10.91
C GLU A 178 -12.84 -19.15 -11.18
N ASN A 179 -12.97 -18.76 -12.46
CA ASN A 179 -13.40 -17.42 -12.86
C ASN A 179 -14.93 -17.34 -13.09
N GLU A 180 -15.62 -18.45 -13.34
CA GLU A 180 -17.05 -18.48 -13.67
C GLU A 180 -17.97 -18.58 -12.44
N VAL A 181 -17.44 -18.56 -11.23
CA VAL A 181 -18.23 -18.62 -9.99
C VAL A 181 -19.06 -17.34 -9.77
N SER A 182 -19.54 -16.70 -10.83
CA SER A 182 -20.45 -15.54 -10.83
C SER A 182 -21.56 -15.70 -11.86
N LYS A 183 -22.48 -16.64 -11.60
CA LYS A 183 -23.84 -16.59 -12.17
C LYS A 183 -24.87 -16.90 -11.11
#